data_f3f6d0e2f16618ae3ee88aadf72150d1
#
_entry.id   f3f6d0e2f16618ae3ee88aadf72150d1
#
_cell.length_a   1.000
_cell.length_b   1.000
_cell.length_c   1.000
_cell.angle_alpha   90.00
_cell.angle_beta   90.00
_cell.angle_gamma   90.00
#
_symmetry.space_group_name_H-M   'P 1'
#
loop_
_entity.id
_entity.type
_entity.pdbx_description
1 polymer ?
#
loop_
_entity_poly.entity_id
_entity_poly.type
_entity_poly.pdbx_seq_one_letter_code
_entity_poly.pdbx_strand_id
1 'polypeptide(L)'
;MSIEVLTKHYRTVNGKQMAYHDVGTGDPVVFLHGNPTSSYLWRDIIPHVSGQARCIAPDLIGQGDSDKLDDTGPGSYTFVEHREYLDGLLDQLDLGDNITFVIHDWGSALGFDWANRHRDRVAGIVYMEAIVRPVTWDEWPDGATDIFQAMRSEAGEEMVITKNLFVEAILPASIIRKLSDEEMNEYRRAFVEPEHRRPTLTWPRQIPLQGEPADVVEIVQSYADWLSTSELPKLFINAEPGTILTGAQRDFCRTWPNQTETTVAGIHFIQEDSADEIGEAIAGWLPAAQASS
;
A
#
# COMPACT_ATOMS: atom_id res chain seq x y z
N MET A 1 4.21 22.18 14.29
CA MET A 1 3.95 22.82 12.98
C MET A 1 2.51 22.51 12.62
N SER A 2 1.70 23.48 12.16
CA SER A 2 0.35 23.21 11.69
C SER A 2 0.45 22.31 10.49
N ILE A 3 -0.23 21.16 10.52
CA ILE A 3 -0.38 20.26 9.39
C ILE A 3 -1.01 21.11 8.27
N GLU A 4 -0.24 21.41 7.23
CA GLU A 4 -0.77 21.98 6.02
C GLU A 4 -1.68 20.91 5.44
N VAL A 5 -3.00 21.15 5.45
CA VAL A 5 -3.97 20.19 4.91
C VAL A 5 -3.65 20.06 3.42
N LEU A 6 -3.07 18.93 3.05
CA LEU A 6 -2.73 18.65 1.67
C LEU A 6 -3.99 18.72 0.80
N THR A 7 -3.97 19.55 -0.23
CA THR A 7 -5.13 19.71 -1.13
C THR A 7 -5.34 18.42 -1.92
N LYS A 8 -6.59 17.95 -1.97
CA LYS A 8 -7.00 16.83 -2.84
C LYS A 8 -7.28 17.31 -4.26
N HIS A 9 -6.76 16.58 -5.21
CA HIS A 9 -7.06 16.67 -6.63
C HIS A 9 -7.88 15.46 -7.05
N TYR A 10 -8.56 15.56 -8.22
CA TYR A 10 -9.41 14.49 -8.72
C TYR A 10 -9.18 14.27 -10.21
N ARG A 11 -9.26 13.01 -10.65
CA ARG A 11 -9.30 12.61 -12.06
C ARG A 11 -10.40 11.57 -12.24
N THR A 12 -11.08 11.67 -13.38
CA THR A 12 -12.08 10.66 -13.75
C THR A 12 -11.39 9.48 -14.44
N VAL A 13 -11.51 8.31 -13.86
CA VAL A 13 -11.04 7.04 -14.41
C VAL A 13 -12.23 6.09 -14.48
N ASN A 14 -12.51 5.54 -15.65
CA ASN A 14 -13.63 4.60 -15.86
C ASN A 14 -14.97 5.10 -15.29
N GLY A 15 -15.22 6.42 -15.38
CA GLY A 15 -16.44 7.06 -14.90
C GLY A 15 -16.49 7.34 -13.38
N LYS A 16 -15.43 7.05 -12.63
CA LYS A 16 -15.31 7.31 -11.19
C LYS A 16 -14.24 8.37 -10.92
N GLN A 17 -14.46 9.18 -9.90
CA GLN A 17 -13.46 10.15 -9.43
C GLN A 17 -12.43 9.46 -8.55
N MET A 18 -11.18 9.51 -8.98
CA MET A 18 -10.03 9.10 -8.18
C MET A 18 -9.42 10.34 -7.52
N ALA A 19 -9.36 10.33 -6.17
CA ALA A 19 -8.75 11.39 -5.39
C ALA A 19 -7.25 11.14 -5.21
N TYR A 20 -6.46 12.21 -5.19
CA TYR A 20 -5.03 12.11 -4.93
C TYR A 20 -4.46 13.44 -4.40
N HIS A 21 -3.34 13.38 -3.69
CA HIS A 21 -2.49 14.53 -3.40
C HIS A 21 -1.41 14.65 -4.48
N ASP A 22 -1.02 15.90 -4.81
CA ASP A 22 0.06 16.24 -5.73
C ASP A 22 0.79 17.45 -5.17
N VAL A 23 1.96 17.22 -4.58
CA VAL A 23 2.69 18.22 -3.78
C VAL A 23 4.17 18.19 -4.11
N GLY A 24 4.79 19.38 -4.18
CA GLY A 24 6.20 19.51 -4.52
C GLY A 24 6.44 19.56 -6.02
N THR A 25 7.70 19.50 -6.42
CA THR A 25 8.15 19.55 -7.82
C THR A 25 9.40 18.69 -8.01
N GLY A 26 9.67 18.28 -9.22
CA GLY A 26 10.82 17.41 -9.56
C GLY A 26 10.35 16.03 -10.00
N ASP A 27 11.22 15.04 -9.88
CA ASP A 27 10.91 13.67 -10.24
C ASP A 27 9.80 13.10 -9.35
N PRO A 28 8.88 12.31 -9.91
CA PRO A 28 7.71 11.85 -9.17
C PRO A 28 8.04 10.76 -8.15
N VAL A 29 7.46 10.89 -6.98
CA VAL A 29 7.43 9.88 -5.93
C VAL A 29 5.97 9.52 -5.67
N VAL A 30 5.58 8.29 -6.00
CA VAL A 30 4.20 7.80 -5.89
C VAL A 30 4.06 6.96 -4.62
N PHE A 31 3.20 7.42 -3.71
CA PHE A 31 2.92 6.79 -2.42
C PHE A 31 1.65 5.96 -2.50
N LEU A 32 1.76 4.63 -2.39
CA LEU A 32 0.62 3.73 -2.47
C LEU A 32 0.32 3.10 -1.12
N HIS A 33 -0.87 3.41 -0.59
CA HIS A 33 -1.42 2.80 0.61
C HIS A 33 -2.12 1.47 0.29
N GLY A 34 -2.58 0.77 1.34
CA GLY A 34 -3.35 -0.47 1.20
C GLY A 34 -4.63 -0.48 2.04
N ASN A 35 -4.97 -1.63 2.58
CA ASN A 35 -6.20 -1.89 3.32
C ASN A 35 -6.03 -1.64 4.83
N PRO A 36 -6.93 -0.95 5.51
CA PRO A 36 -8.09 -0.18 5.07
C PRO A 36 -7.83 1.34 5.03
N THR A 37 -6.65 1.73 4.61
CA THR A 37 -6.16 3.09 4.72
C THR A 37 -6.48 3.96 3.50
N SER A 38 -5.86 5.12 3.43
CA SER A 38 -5.93 6.07 2.31
C SER A 38 -4.61 6.83 2.22
N SER A 39 -4.52 7.82 1.35
CA SER A 39 -3.36 8.72 1.28
C SER A 39 -3.07 9.43 2.62
N TYR A 40 -4.05 9.47 3.53
CA TYR A 40 -3.89 10.00 4.90
C TYR A 40 -2.75 9.31 5.67
N LEU A 41 -2.48 8.04 5.37
CA LEU A 41 -1.37 7.27 5.96
C LEU A 41 -0.01 7.95 5.74
N TRP A 42 0.14 8.71 4.66
CA TRP A 42 1.39 9.34 4.24
C TRP A 42 1.55 10.79 4.70
N ARG A 43 0.56 11.35 5.45
CA ARG A 43 0.49 12.78 5.84
C ARG A 43 1.73 13.32 6.53
N ASP A 44 2.34 12.51 7.39
CA ASP A 44 3.51 12.91 8.18
C ASP A 44 4.84 12.52 7.49
N ILE A 45 4.81 11.71 6.41
CA ILE A 45 5.98 11.30 5.63
C ILE A 45 6.21 12.24 4.43
N ILE A 46 5.17 12.59 3.69
CA ILE A 46 5.25 13.46 2.50
C ILE A 46 6.01 14.76 2.78
N PRO A 47 5.86 15.46 3.91
CA PRO A 47 6.60 16.69 4.20
C PRO A 47 8.12 16.55 4.19
N HIS A 48 8.67 15.37 4.53
CA HIS A 48 10.11 15.10 4.47
C HIS A 48 10.63 14.98 3.03
N VAL A 49 9.77 14.65 2.07
CA VAL A 49 10.13 14.31 0.68
C VAL A 49 9.78 15.43 -0.29
N SER A 50 8.67 16.15 -0.06
CA SER A 50 8.10 17.13 -0.99
C SER A 50 8.97 18.35 -1.29
N GLY A 51 10.00 18.59 -0.48
CA GLY A 51 11.01 19.64 -0.73
C GLY A 51 11.99 19.31 -1.87
N GLN A 52 12.08 18.05 -2.30
CA GLN A 52 13.03 17.57 -3.31
C GLN A 52 12.40 16.72 -4.41
N ALA A 53 11.12 16.41 -4.33
CA ALA A 53 10.39 15.58 -5.30
C ALA A 53 8.94 16.01 -5.44
N ARG A 54 8.28 15.61 -6.54
CA ARG A 54 6.83 15.71 -6.71
C ARG A 54 6.17 14.50 -6.09
N CYS A 55 5.54 14.66 -4.94
CA CYS A 55 4.89 13.60 -4.18
C CYS A 55 3.44 13.43 -4.63
N ILE A 56 3.08 12.24 -5.08
CA ILE A 56 1.74 11.87 -5.52
C ILE A 56 1.23 10.76 -4.63
N ALA A 57 0.10 10.98 -3.96
CA ALA A 57 -0.50 9.99 -3.07
C ALA A 57 -1.98 9.79 -3.42
N PRO A 58 -2.32 8.79 -4.24
CA PRO A 58 -3.70 8.46 -4.55
C PRO A 58 -4.43 7.83 -3.37
N ASP A 59 -5.75 8.03 -3.33
CA ASP A 59 -6.66 7.12 -2.64
C ASP A 59 -7.09 6.04 -3.63
N LEU A 60 -6.92 4.78 -3.27
CA LEU A 60 -7.37 3.66 -4.10
C LEU A 60 -8.90 3.68 -4.26
N ILE A 61 -9.41 3.16 -5.38
CA ILE A 61 -10.86 3.12 -5.62
C ILE A 61 -11.60 2.49 -4.44
N GLY A 62 -12.67 3.12 -3.98
CA GLY A 62 -13.43 2.67 -2.81
C GLY A 62 -12.86 3.08 -1.45
N GLN A 63 -11.68 3.70 -1.39
CA GLN A 63 -11.01 4.12 -0.15
C GLN A 63 -10.79 5.63 -0.12
N GLY A 64 -10.59 6.21 1.06
CA GLY A 64 -10.40 7.65 1.23
C GLY A 64 -11.51 8.48 0.58
N ASP A 65 -11.11 9.43 -0.27
CA ASP A 65 -11.98 10.35 -1.02
C ASP A 65 -12.24 9.89 -2.46
N SER A 66 -11.71 8.76 -2.88
CA SER A 66 -12.06 8.16 -4.17
C SER A 66 -13.48 7.60 -4.16
N ASP A 67 -14.14 7.66 -5.31
CA ASP A 67 -15.50 7.15 -5.48
C ASP A 67 -15.60 5.66 -5.10
N LYS A 68 -16.83 5.27 -4.79
CA LYS A 68 -17.20 3.87 -4.61
C LYS A 68 -17.67 3.28 -5.95
N LEU A 69 -17.42 1.97 -6.14
CA LEU A 69 -17.99 1.25 -7.27
C LEU A 69 -19.50 1.14 -7.12
N ASP A 70 -20.21 1.07 -8.24
CA ASP A 70 -21.66 0.86 -8.22
C ASP A 70 -22.03 -0.57 -7.82
N ASP A 71 -21.20 -1.54 -8.23
CA ASP A 71 -21.29 -2.91 -7.74
C ASP A 71 -20.40 -3.07 -6.49
N THR A 72 -21.02 -3.45 -5.39
CA THR A 72 -20.36 -3.74 -4.11
C THR A 72 -20.51 -5.21 -3.71
N GLY A 73 -20.80 -6.07 -4.68
CA GLY A 73 -20.92 -7.50 -4.51
C GLY A 73 -19.58 -8.21 -4.24
N PRO A 74 -19.60 -9.52 -3.98
CA PRO A 74 -18.40 -10.29 -3.64
C PRO A 74 -17.30 -10.33 -4.71
N GLY A 75 -17.64 -10.02 -5.97
CA GLY A 75 -16.72 -9.99 -7.11
C GLY A 75 -16.11 -8.63 -7.40
N SER A 76 -16.45 -7.58 -6.65
CA SER A 76 -15.94 -6.23 -6.84
C SER A 76 -14.68 -5.93 -5.99
N TYR A 77 -13.97 -4.87 -6.36
CA TYR A 77 -12.73 -4.45 -5.71
C TYR A 77 -11.62 -5.50 -5.72
N THR A 78 -11.56 -6.30 -6.79
CA THR A 78 -10.46 -7.26 -7.00
C THR A 78 -9.13 -6.54 -7.21
N PHE A 79 -8.01 -7.25 -7.08
CA PHE A 79 -6.69 -6.71 -7.37
C PHE A 79 -6.63 -6.12 -8.80
N VAL A 80 -7.13 -6.85 -9.77
CA VAL A 80 -7.14 -6.42 -11.19
C VAL A 80 -7.97 -5.16 -11.38
N GLU A 81 -9.12 -5.06 -10.72
CA GLU A 81 -9.97 -3.86 -10.79
C GLU A 81 -9.28 -2.65 -10.14
N HIS A 82 -8.67 -2.80 -8.95
CA HIS A 82 -7.85 -1.73 -8.35
C HIS A 82 -6.69 -1.31 -9.26
N ARG A 83 -6.01 -2.27 -9.91
CA ARG A 83 -4.94 -2.00 -10.87
C ARG A 83 -5.42 -1.16 -12.04
N GLU A 84 -6.57 -1.47 -12.62
CA GLU A 84 -7.15 -0.72 -13.75
C GLU A 84 -7.44 0.76 -13.38
N TYR A 85 -7.97 0.99 -12.18
CA TYR A 85 -8.20 2.37 -11.70
C TYR A 85 -6.90 3.10 -11.39
N LEU A 86 -5.92 2.44 -10.79
CA LEU A 86 -4.61 3.04 -10.51
C LEU A 86 -3.86 3.36 -11.80
N ASP A 87 -3.78 2.42 -12.74
CA ASP A 87 -3.15 2.62 -14.05
C ASP A 87 -3.79 3.81 -14.78
N GLY A 88 -5.13 3.84 -14.86
CA GLY A 88 -5.86 4.93 -15.50
C GLY A 88 -5.68 6.29 -14.82
N LEU A 89 -5.42 6.34 -13.53
CA LEU A 89 -5.04 7.57 -12.83
C LEU A 89 -3.61 7.99 -13.20
N LEU A 90 -2.63 7.09 -13.04
CA LEU A 90 -1.22 7.39 -13.26
C LEU A 90 -0.95 7.81 -14.72
N ASP A 91 -1.65 7.23 -15.68
CA ASP A 91 -1.57 7.60 -17.10
C ASP A 91 -2.02 9.07 -17.39
N GLN A 92 -2.86 9.63 -16.52
CA GLN A 92 -3.34 11.01 -16.64
C GLN A 92 -2.46 12.06 -15.93
N LEU A 93 -1.42 11.64 -15.19
CA LEU A 93 -0.68 12.54 -14.31
C LEU A 93 0.63 13.08 -14.88
N ASP A 94 1.01 12.71 -16.10
CA ASP A 94 2.27 13.13 -16.73
C ASP A 94 3.48 12.94 -15.80
N LEU A 95 3.78 11.67 -15.48
CA LEU A 95 4.82 11.31 -14.52
C LEU A 95 6.23 11.22 -15.12
N GLY A 96 6.36 11.17 -16.46
CA GLY A 96 7.67 10.92 -17.10
C GLY A 96 8.24 9.52 -16.82
N ASP A 97 9.57 9.41 -16.82
CA ASP A 97 10.27 8.13 -16.80
C ASP A 97 11.21 7.95 -15.60
N ASN A 98 11.12 8.76 -14.57
CA ASN A 98 12.01 8.68 -13.38
C ASN A 98 11.20 8.51 -12.10
N ILE A 99 10.27 7.54 -12.11
CA ILE A 99 9.29 7.35 -11.04
C ILE A 99 9.91 6.55 -9.90
N THR A 100 9.77 7.05 -8.68
CA THR A 100 10.05 6.27 -7.47
C THR A 100 8.71 5.88 -6.80
N PHE A 101 8.56 4.62 -6.43
CA PHE A 101 7.42 4.15 -5.65
C PHE A 101 7.75 4.06 -4.17
N VAL A 102 6.85 4.52 -3.31
CA VAL A 102 6.84 4.31 -1.85
C VAL A 102 5.58 3.55 -1.51
N ILE A 103 5.71 2.29 -1.12
CA ILE A 103 4.62 1.32 -1.14
C ILE A 103 4.50 0.52 0.16
N HIS A 104 3.25 0.27 0.54
CA HIS A 104 2.88 -0.44 1.75
C HIS A 104 1.67 -1.33 1.52
N ASP A 105 1.60 -2.49 2.19
CA ASP A 105 0.46 -3.42 2.16
C ASP A 105 0.04 -3.74 0.71
N TRP A 106 -1.24 -3.64 0.35
CA TRP A 106 -1.71 -3.85 -1.03
C TRP A 106 -1.19 -2.82 -2.03
N GLY A 107 -0.88 -1.60 -1.57
CA GLY A 107 -0.16 -0.63 -2.39
C GLY A 107 1.20 -1.16 -2.85
N SER A 108 1.81 -2.07 -2.09
CA SER A 108 3.06 -2.72 -2.50
C SER A 108 2.85 -3.67 -3.67
N ALA A 109 1.82 -4.52 -3.62
CA ALA A 109 1.53 -5.42 -4.73
C ALA A 109 1.17 -4.66 -6.01
N LEU A 110 0.38 -3.58 -5.90
CA LEU A 110 0.05 -2.70 -7.03
C LEU A 110 1.29 -1.99 -7.59
N GLY A 111 2.14 -1.43 -6.72
CA GLY A 111 3.35 -0.72 -7.12
C GLY A 111 4.42 -1.64 -7.72
N PHE A 112 4.64 -2.82 -7.13
CA PHE A 112 5.54 -3.83 -7.70
C PHE A 112 5.05 -4.34 -9.07
N ASP A 113 3.74 -4.60 -9.23
CA ASP A 113 3.17 -4.99 -10.51
C ASP A 113 3.31 -3.90 -11.56
N TRP A 114 3.00 -2.63 -11.19
CA TRP A 114 3.17 -1.51 -12.09
C TRP A 114 4.63 -1.36 -12.53
N ALA A 115 5.57 -1.39 -11.59
CA ALA A 115 7.00 -1.30 -11.86
C ALA A 115 7.50 -2.44 -12.74
N ASN A 116 7.02 -3.67 -12.52
CA ASN A 116 7.36 -4.84 -13.34
C ASN A 116 6.88 -4.72 -14.80
N ARG A 117 5.73 -4.08 -15.00
CA ARG A 117 5.17 -3.82 -16.35
C ARG A 117 5.80 -2.61 -17.06
N HIS A 118 6.45 -1.69 -16.32
CA HIS A 118 6.99 -0.42 -16.82
C HIS A 118 8.43 -0.18 -16.32
N ARG A 119 9.29 -1.21 -16.43
CA ARG A 119 10.64 -1.26 -15.83
C ARG A 119 11.55 -0.11 -16.24
N ASP A 120 11.37 0.40 -17.45
CA ASP A 120 12.11 1.53 -18.06
C ASP A 120 11.69 2.90 -17.52
N ARG A 121 10.60 2.97 -16.77
CA ARG A 121 10.06 4.22 -16.20
C ARG A 121 10.32 4.36 -14.70
N VAL A 122 10.93 3.36 -14.03
CA VAL A 122 11.07 3.33 -12.59
C VAL A 122 12.51 3.53 -12.18
N ALA A 123 12.76 4.54 -11.36
CA ALA A 123 14.07 4.88 -10.80
C ALA A 123 14.39 4.12 -9.51
N GLY A 124 13.38 3.76 -8.73
CA GLY A 124 13.58 3.04 -7.48
C GLY A 124 12.28 2.69 -6.76
N ILE A 125 12.41 1.84 -5.76
CA ILE A 125 11.27 1.39 -4.94
C ILE A 125 11.65 1.43 -3.47
N VAL A 126 10.82 2.11 -2.67
CA VAL A 126 10.81 2.04 -1.21
C VAL A 126 9.62 1.19 -0.79
N TYR A 127 9.84 0.16 0.00
CA TYR A 127 8.77 -0.73 0.41
C TYR A 127 8.85 -1.09 1.90
N MET A 128 7.69 -1.32 2.49
CA MET A 128 7.53 -1.65 3.90
C MET A 128 6.25 -2.47 4.11
N GLU A 129 6.30 -3.46 5.01
CA GLU A 129 5.18 -4.36 5.32
C GLU A 129 4.42 -4.78 4.04
N ALA A 130 5.16 -5.35 3.09
CA ALA A 130 4.80 -5.53 1.69
C ALA A 130 4.46 -6.98 1.35
N ILE A 131 3.67 -7.17 0.28
CA ILE A 131 3.37 -8.48 -0.32
C ILE A 131 4.47 -8.79 -1.33
N VAL A 132 5.49 -9.55 -0.93
CA VAL A 132 6.72 -9.76 -1.71
C VAL A 132 6.73 -11.04 -2.54
N ARG A 133 5.90 -12.02 -2.19
CA ARG A 133 5.70 -13.28 -2.91
C ARG A 133 4.41 -13.96 -2.49
N PRO A 134 3.91 -14.97 -3.24
CA PRO A 134 2.86 -15.86 -2.74
C PRO A 134 3.31 -16.61 -1.49
N VAL A 135 2.38 -16.92 -0.60
CA VAL A 135 2.65 -17.56 0.70
C VAL A 135 1.72 -18.75 0.96
N THR A 136 2.10 -19.58 1.92
CA THR A 136 1.26 -20.64 2.46
C THR A 136 0.74 -20.28 3.85
N TRP A 137 -0.22 -21.01 4.38
CA TRP A 137 -0.70 -20.78 5.74
C TRP A 137 0.37 -21.04 6.79
N ASP A 138 1.32 -21.95 6.53
CA ASP A 138 2.44 -22.23 7.43
C ASP A 138 3.44 -21.07 7.50
N GLU A 139 3.44 -20.20 6.49
CA GLU A 139 4.28 -19.00 6.41
C GLU A 139 3.51 -17.72 6.80
N TRP A 140 2.19 -17.83 7.06
CA TRP A 140 1.37 -16.70 7.47
C TRP A 140 1.68 -16.32 8.93
N PRO A 141 1.60 -15.03 9.32
CA PRO A 141 1.95 -14.59 10.66
C PRO A 141 1.20 -15.34 11.76
N ASP A 142 1.94 -15.79 12.78
CA ASP A 142 1.37 -16.47 13.95
C ASP A 142 0.26 -15.62 14.60
N GLY A 143 -0.85 -16.26 14.92
CA GLY A 143 -2.02 -15.63 15.55
C GLY A 143 -2.96 -14.90 14.60
N ALA A 144 -2.59 -14.70 13.32
CA ALA A 144 -3.47 -14.08 12.32
C ALA A 144 -4.22 -15.11 11.45
N THR A 145 -3.82 -16.38 11.46
CA THR A 145 -4.37 -17.42 10.58
C THR A 145 -5.89 -17.57 10.73
N ASP A 146 -6.39 -17.74 11.95
CA ASP A 146 -7.82 -17.99 12.19
C ASP A 146 -8.69 -16.83 11.70
N ILE A 147 -8.29 -15.58 11.96
CA ILE A 147 -9.07 -14.41 11.57
C ILE A 147 -9.06 -14.20 10.04
N PHE A 148 -7.93 -14.46 9.37
CA PHE A 148 -7.86 -14.35 7.91
C PHE A 148 -8.59 -15.51 7.21
N GLN A 149 -8.56 -16.73 7.75
CA GLN A 149 -9.38 -17.83 7.27
C GLN A 149 -10.88 -17.53 7.42
N ALA A 150 -11.29 -16.97 8.55
CA ALA A 150 -12.68 -16.56 8.78
C ALA A 150 -13.12 -15.46 7.79
N MET A 151 -12.30 -14.43 7.54
CA MET A 151 -12.61 -13.39 6.55
C MET A 151 -12.73 -13.94 5.11
N ARG A 152 -11.96 -14.99 4.78
CA ARG A 152 -12.01 -15.66 3.46
C ARG A 152 -13.20 -16.62 3.34
N SER A 153 -13.91 -16.93 4.42
CA SER A 153 -15.14 -17.71 4.45
C SER A 153 -16.40 -16.83 4.37
N GLU A 154 -17.58 -17.45 4.49
CA GLU A 154 -18.87 -16.74 4.59
C GLU A 154 -18.96 -15.85 5.83
N ALA A 155 -18.24 -16.20 6.91
CA ALA A 155 -18.19 -15.39 8.13
C ALA A 155 -17.61 -13.99 7.90
N GLY A 156 -16.81 -13.79 6.86
CA GLY A 156 -16.24 -12.51 6.51
C GLY A 156 -17.27 -11.41 6.26
N GLU A 157 -18.45 -11.75 5.72
CA GLU A 157 -19.53 -10.78 5.50
C GLU A 157 -20.01 -10.17 6.82
N GLU A 158 -20.26 -11.00 7.83
CA GLU A 158 -20.66 -10.52 9.16
C GLU A 158 -19.54 -9.75 9.85
N MET A 159 -18.30 -10.26 9.77
CA MET A 159 -17.14 -9.68 10.46
C MET A 159 -16.78 -8.30 9.90
N VAL A 160 -16.71 -8.18 8.58
CA VAL A 160 -16.17 -6.98 7.94
C VAL A 160 -17.27 -6.06 7.44
N ILE A 161 -18.26 -6.57 6.70
CA ILE A 161 -19.32 -5.71 6.16
C ILE A 161 -20.25 -5.24 7.28
N THR A 162 -20.72 -6.13 8.14
CA THR A 162 -21.64 -5.76 9.22
C THR A 162 -20.91 -5.05 10.37
N LYS A 163 -19.83 -5.63 10.90
CA LYS A 163 -19.15 -5.15 12.11
C LYS A 163 -17.98 -4.20 11.87
N ASN A 164 -17.59 -3.96 10.61
CA ASN A 164 -16.44 -3.11 10.25
C ASN A 164 -15.13 -3.52 10.93
N LEU A 165 -14.92 -4.82 11.14
CA LEU A 165 -13.84 -5.37 11.96
C LEU A 165 -12.46 -4.87 11.53
N PHE A 166 -12.24 -4.68 10.21
CA PHE A 166 -10.93 -4.28 9.71
C PHE A 166 -10.54 -2.89 10.22
N VAL A 167 -11.46 -1.93 10.16
CA VAL A 167 -11.23 -0.55 10.61
C VAL A 167 -11.28 -0.44 12.14
N GLU A 168 -12.24 -1.12 12.78
CA GLU A 168 -12.49 -0.93 14.21
C GLU A 168 -11.58 -1.75 15.13
N ALA A 169 -11.02 -2.85 14.64
CA ALA A 169 -10.21 -3.73 15.45
C ALA A 169 -8.82 -4.03 14.85
N ILE A 170 -8.72 -4.43 13.57
CA ILE A 170 -7.43 -4.84 12.99
C ILE A 170 -6.51 -3.64 12.84
N LEU A 171 -6.99 -2.51 12.29
CA LEU A 171 -6.20 -1.30 12.13
C LEU A 171 -5.56 -0.85 13.45
N PRO A 172 -6.32 -0.53 14.52
CA PRO A 172 -5.71 -0.04 15.75
C PRO A 172 -4.87 -1.09 16.48
N ALA A 173 -5.14 -2.39 16.33
CA ALA A 173 -4.32 -3.46 16.89
C ALA A 173 -2.99 -3.66 16.16
N SER A 174 -2.84 -3.10 14.97
CA SER A 174 -1.65 -3.19 14.11
C SER A 174 -0.77 -1.93 14.16
N ILE A 175 -0.96 -1.09 15.19
CA ILE A 175 -0.21 0.12 15.48
C ILE A 175 0.24 0.07 16.94
N ILE A 176 1.48 0.48 17.24
CA ILE A 176 2.01 0.49 18.62
C ILE A 176 1.38 1.63 19.43
N ARG A 177 1.38 2.84 18.86
CA ARG A 177 0.77 3.99 19.51
C ARG A 177 -0.75 3.93 19.50
N LYS A 178 -1.40 4.62 20.39
CA LYS A 178 -2.85 4.78 20.34
C LYS A 178 -3.20 5.94 19.41
N LEU A 179 -4.04 5.69 18.42
CA LEU A 179 -4.61 6.74 17.58
C LEU A 179 -5.60 7.59 18.39
N SER A 180 -5.67 8.88 18.09
CA SER A 180 -6.71 9.77 18.61
C SER A 180 -8.08 9.46 17.98
N ASP A 181 -9.14 10.00 18.56
CA ASP A 181 -10.49 9.82 17.98
C ASP A 181 -10.61 10.50 16.61
N GLU A 182 -9.91 11.62 16.39
CA GLU A 182 -9.84 12.33 15.13
C GLU A 182 -9.15 11.49 14.05
N GLU A 183 -8.00 10.88 14.37
CA GLU A 183 -7.27 10.00 13.46
C GLU A 183 -8.10 8.75 13.12
N MET A 184 -8.73 8.13 14.11
CA MET A 184 -9.63 6.99 13.88
C MET A 184 -10.85 7.37 13.04
N ASN A 185 -11.40 8.58 13.22
CA ASN A 185 -12.55 9.04 12.42
C ASN A 185 -12.14 9.30 10.97
N GLU A 186 -10.90 9.74 10.72
CA GLU A 186 -10.38 9.87 9.35
C GLU A 186 -10.32 8.51 8.63
N TYR A 187 -9.85 7.46 9.31
CA TYR A 187 -9.88 6.10 8.74
C TYR A 187 -11.30 5.53 8.59
N ARG A 188 -12.24 5.88 9.49
CA ARG A 188 -13.63 5.39 9.46
C ARG A 188 -14.46 6.01 8.34
N ARG A 189 -14.22 7.29 8.01
CA ARG A 189 -15.15 8.09 7.19
C ARG A 189 -15.43 7.48 5.82
N ALA A 190 -14.50 6.75 5.24
CA ALA A 190 -14.70 6.06 3.96
C ALA A 190 -15.60 4.82 4.07
N PHE A 191 -15.82 4.28 5.29
CA PHE A 191 -16.42 2.97 5.56
C PHE A 191 -17.59 3.05 6.56
N VAL A 192 -18.25 4.20 6.65
CA VAL A 192 -19.40 4.39 7.55
C VAL A 192 -20.56 3.48 7.15
N GLU A 193 -20.93 3.49 5.88
CA GLU A 193 -22.00 2.67 5.36
C GLU A 193 -21.50 1.23 5.08
N PRO A 194 -22.27 0.19 5.45
CA PRO A 194 -21.85 -1.20 5.25
C PRO A 194 -21.47 -1.54 3.82
N GLU A 195 -22.21 -1.05 2.82
CA GLU A 195 -21.90 -1.27 1.41
C GLU A 195 -20.58 -0.67 0.96
N HIS A 196 -20.07 0.36 1.65
CA HIS A 196 -18.77 0.96 1.38
C HIS A 196 -17.58 0.15 1.91
N ARG A 197 -17.84 -0.89 2.71
CA ARG A 197 -16.79 -1.73 3.33
C ARG A 197 -16.33 -2.89 2.46
N ARG A 198 -16.91 -3.05 1.25
CA ARG A 198 -16.54 -4.16 0.34
C ARG A 198 -15.04 -4.23 0.06
N PRO A 199 -14.30 -3.15 -0.25
CA PRO A 199 -12.86 -3.26 -0.50
C PRO A 199 -12.12 -3.84 0.70
N THR A 200 -12.50 -3.51 1.95
CA THR A 200 -11.82 -4.00 3.16
C THR A 200 -12.02 -5.50 3.40
N LEU A 201 -13.02 -6.12 2.79
CA LEU A 201 -13.24 -7.57 2.79
C LEU A 201 -12.63 -8.25 1.56
N THR A 202 -12.71 -7.61 0.39
CA THR A 202 -12.15 -8.21 -0.84
C THR A 202 -10.63 -8.32 -0.73
N TRP A 203 -9.93 -7.33 -0.19
CA TRP A 203 -8.49 -7.37 -0.03
C TRP A 203 -7.97 -8.62 0.72
N PRO A 204 -8.48 -9.01 1.91
CA PRO A 204 -8.07 -10.27 2.55
C PRO A 204 -8.33 -11.52 1.72
N ARG A 205 -9.37 -11.49 0.87
CA ARG A 205 -9.72 -12.59 -0.03
C ARG A 205 -8.82 -12.68 -1.25
N GLN A 206 -8.16 -11.58 -1.61
CA GLN A 206 -7.21 -11.49 -2.73
C GLN A 206 -5.77 -11.85 -2.35
N ILE A 207 -5.43 -11.99 -1.06
CA ILE A 207 -4.08 -12.37 -0.64
C ILE A 207 -3.71 -13.71 -1.32
N PRO A 208 -2.53 -13.79 -1.99
CA PRO A 208 -2.09 -14.99 -2.71
C PRO A 208 -1.64 -16.09 -1.75
N LEU A 209 -2.62 -16.73 -1.11
CA LEU A 209 -2.45 -17.78 -0.12
C LEU A 209 -2.81 -19.16 -0.68
N GLN A 210 -1.93 -20.14 -0.51
CA GLN A 210 -2.16 -21.54 -0.95
C GLN A 210 -2.49 -21.68 -2.45
N GLY A 211 -1.96 -20.77 -3.29
CA GLY A 211 -2.21 -20.77 -4.72
C GLY A 211 -3.50 -20.06 -5.17
N GLU A 212 -4.23 -19.44 -4.26
CA GLU A 212 -5.51 -18.75 -4.55
C GLU A 212 -5.54 -17.31 -4.04
N PRO A 213 -6.13 -16.33 -4.80
CA PRO A 213 -6.66 -16.49 -6.16
C PRO A 213 -5.53 -16.69 -7.20
N ALA A 214 -5.74 -17.54 -8.20
CA ALA A 214 -4.70 -17.95 -9.12
C ALA A 214 -4.12 -16.78 -9.95
N ASP A 215 -4.97 -15.86 -10.40
CA ASP A 215 -4.56 -14.67 -11.15
C ASP A 215 -3.66 -13.73 -10.30
N VAL A 216 -3.98 -13.53 -9.04
CA VAL A 216 -3.15 -12.72 -8.13
C VAL A 216 -1.84 -13.44 -7.81
N VAL A 217 -1.87 -14.77 -7.63
CA VAL A 217 -0.66 -15.58 -7.45
C VAL A 217 0.29 -15.43 -8.63
N GLU A 218 -0.21 -15.51 -9.87
CA GLU A 218 0.59 -15.32 -11.08
C GLU A 218 1.22 -13.92 -11.16
N ILE A 219 0.46 -12.87 -10.85
CA ILE A 219 0.92 -11.50 -10.84
C ILE A 219 2.03 -11.30 -9.78
N VAL A 220 1.77 -11.75 -8.55
CA VAL A 220 2.70 -11.64 -7.44
C VAL A 220 3.98 -12.43 -7.70
N GLN A 221 3.88 -13.64 -8.24
CA GLN A 221 5.05 -14.44 -8.63
C GLN A 221 5.87 -13.74 -9.72
N SER A 222 5.22 -13.14 -10.72
CA SER A 222 5.90 -12.44 -11.82
C SER A 222 6.78 -11.29 -11.33
N TYR A 223 6.28 -10.43 -10.44
CA TYR A 223 7.11 -9.36 -9.92
C TYR A 223 8.16 -9.85 -8.89
N ALA A 224 7.85 -10.89 -8.12
CA ALA A 224 8.81 -11.51 -7.20
C ALA A 224 10.04 -12.06 -7.93
N ASP A 225 9.82 -12.77 -9.06
CA ASP A 225 10.88 -13.29 -9.91
C ASP A 225 11.74 -12.15 -10.50
N TRP A 226 11.11 -11.08 -10.99
CA TRP A 226 11.81 -9.93 -11.51
C TRP A 226 12.65 -9.23 -10.43
N LEU A 227 12.06 -8.94 -9.25
CA LEU A 227 12.74 -8.23 -8.16
C LEU A 227 13.92 -9.03 -7.60
N SER A 228 13.86 -10.36 -7.65
CA SER A 228 14.94 -11.25 -7.21
C SER A 228 16.22 -11.11 -8.02
N THR A 229 16.14 -10.55 -9.22
CA THR A 229 17.29 -10.39 -10.14
C THR A 229 17.51 -8.95 -10.59
N SER A 230 16.62 -8.04 -10.23
CA SER A 230 16.63 -6.65 -10.69
C SER A 230 17.64 -5.81 -9.91
N GLU A 231 18.50 -5.10 -10.63
CA GLU A 231 19.44 -4.10 -10.09
C GLU A 231 18.76 -2.73 -9.84
N LEU A 232 17.44 -2.62 -10.03
CA LEU A 232 16.69 -1.43 -9.64
C LEU A 232 16.99 -1.06 -8.19
N PRO A 233 17.34 0.19 -7.85
CA PRO A 233 17.56 0.62 -6.48
C PRO A 233 16.35 0.36 -5.59
N LYS A 234 16.56 -0.24 -4.42
CA LYS A 234 15.52 -0.53 -3.44
C LYS A 234 15.90 -0.02 -2.05
N LEU A 235 14.91 0.54 -1.35
CA LEU A 235 15.00 0.82 0.08
C LEU A 235 13.97 -0.05 0.80
N PHE A 236 14.45 -1.00 1.57
CA PHE A 236 13.62 -1.80 2.46
C PHE A 236 13.53 -1.12 3.83
N ILE A 237 12.32 -0.69 4.20
CA ILE A 237 12.04 -0.22 5.56
C ILE A 237 11.48 -1.39 6.36
N ASN A 238 12.38 -2.01 7.12
CA ASN A 238 12.05 -3.15 7.96
C ASN A 238 11.32 -2.68 9.22
N ALA A 239 10.19 -3.29 9.52
CA ALA A 239 9.43 -3.05 10.74
C ALA A 239 9.90 -3.97 11.88
N GLU A 240 10.01 -3.43 13.10
CA GLU A 240 10.30 -4.24 14.28
C GLU A 240 9.25 -3.96 15.37
N PRO A 241 8.42 -4.94 15.76
CA PRO A 241 8.47 -6.37 15.40
C PRO A 241 8.01 -6.71 13.98
N GLY A 242 7.21 -5.86 13.31
CA GLY A 242 6.59 -6.16 12.02
C GLY A 242 5.43 -7.15 12.11
N THR A 243 4.80 -7.44 10.98
CA THR A 243 3.72 -8.43 10.88
C THR A 243 3.80 -9.24 9.59
N ILE A 244 3.73 -8.62 8.43
CA ILE A 244 3.71 -9.32 7.13
C ILE A 244 5.13 -9.68 6.69
N LEU A 245 6.05 -8.70 6.69
CA LEU A 245 7.44 -8.91 6.34
C LEU A 245 8.26 -9.45 7.51
N THR A 246 7.90 -10.66 7.95
CA THR A 246 8.62 -11.41 8.98
C THR A 246 9.02 -12.79 8.48
N GLY A 247 9.89 -13.49 9.19
CA GLY A 247 10.28 -14.86 8.82
C GLY A 247 10.69 -15.01 7.36
N ALA A 248 10.14 -16.00 6.69
CA ALA A 248 10.50 -16.38 5.32
C ALA A 248 10.25 -15.25 4.27
N GLN A 249 9.26 -14.38 4.47
CA GLN A 249 9.03 -13.24 3.56
C GLN A 249 10.13 -12.19 3.70
N ARG A 250 10.53 -11.87 4.93
CA ARG A 250 11.64 -10.96 5.21
C ARG A 250 12.96 -11.52 4.68
N ASP A 251 13.22 -12.80 4.90
CA ASP A 251 14.43 -13.46 4.40
C ASP A 251 14.48 -13.45 2.87
N PHE A 252 13.34 -13.67 2.22
CA PHE A 252 13.23 -13.63 0.76
C PHE A 252 13.57 -12.24 0.20
N CYS A 253 12.92 -11.17 0.66
CA CYS A 253 13.19 -9.83 0.14
C CYS A 253 14.61 -9.32 0.48
N ARG A 254 15.24 -9.81 1.54
CA ARG A 254 16.63 -9.51 1.86
C ARG A 254 17.64 -10.10 0.87
N THR A 255 17.22 -11.06 0.03
CA THR A 255 18.07 -11.60 -1.05
C THR A 255 18.12 -10.71 -2.29
N TRP A 256 17.25 -9.70 -2.39
CA TRP A 256 17.15 -8.86 -3.57
C TRP A 256 18.41 -8.00 -3.75
N PRO A 257 18.95 -7.91 -4.99
CA PRO A 257 20.13 -7.11 -5.26
C PRO A 257 19.85 -5.61 -5.18
N ASN A 258 20.92 -4.81 -5.05
CA ASN A 258 20.89 -3.33 -4.99
C ASN A 258 19.86 -2.79 -4.00
N GLN A 259 19.95 -3.25 -2.76
CA GLN A 259 19.02 -2.91 -1.70
C GLN A 259 19.73 -2.29 -0.51
N THR A 260 19.19 -1.18 -0.02
CA THR A 260 19.51 -0.61 1.30
C THR A 260 18.39 -1.00 2.27
N GLU A 261 18.74 -1.31 3.52
CA GLU A 261 17.75 -1.60 4.57
C GLU A 261 17.92 -0.61 5.73
N THR A 262 16.80 -0.13 6.25
CA THR A 262 16.71 0.56 7.54
C THR A 262 15.62 -0.08 8.39
N THR A 263 15.77 -0.03 9.72
CA THR A 263 14.79 -0.62 10.64
C THR A 263 14.14 0.46 11.47
N VAL A 264 12.81 0.41 11.57
CA VAL A 264 11.99 1.32 12.39
C VAL A 264 11.08 0.52 13.33
N ALA A 265 10.61 1.16 14.39
CA ALA A 265 9.62 0.57 15.27
C ALA A 265 8.24 0.54 14.59
N GLY A 266 7.51 -0.56 14.71
CA GLY A 266 6.15 -0.64 14.18
C GLY A 266 5.66 -2.07 14.03
N ILE A 267 4.35 -2.24 13.90
CA ILE A 267 3.70 -3.54 13.69
C ILE A 267 3.40 -3.70 12.19
N HIS A 268 2.32 -3.09 11.70
CA HIS A 268 1.94 -3.12 10.28
C HIS A 268 1.81 -1.72 9.68
N PHE A 269 1.02 -0.85 10.30
CA PHE A 269 0.88 0.54 9.85
C PHE A 269 1.99 1.40 10.45
N ILE A 270 3.23 1.07 10.11
CA ILE A 270 4.45 1.65 10.71
C ILE A 270 4.59 3.15 10.45
N GLN A 271 3.88 3.68 9.47
CA GLN A 271 3.76 5.11 9.19
C GLN A 271 3.13 5.88 10.35
N GLU A 272 2.27 5.21 11.14
CA GLU A 272 1.67 5.80 12.34
C GLU A 272 2.63 5.78 13.55
N ASP A 273 3.60 4.88 13.54
CA ASP A 273 4.52 4.70 14.67
C ASP A 273 5.86 5.42 14.46
N SER A 274 6.36 5.48 13.23
CA SER A 274 7.72 5.92 12.89
C SER A 274 7.77 6.81 11.64
N ALA A 275 6.84 7.76 11.52
CA ALA A 275 6.71 8.60 10.31
C ALA A 275 7.98 9.42 10.02
N ASP A 276 8.58 10.03 11.05
CA ASP A 276 9.78 10.87 10.89
C ASP A 276 10.98 10.04 10.42
N GLU A 277 11.22 8.87 11.04
CA GLU A 277 12.33 7.99 10.68
C GLU A 277 12.16 7.44 9.25
N ILE A 278 10.93 7.09 8.85
CA ILE A 278 10.60 6.66 7.49
C ILE A 278 10.84 7.80 6.51
N GLY A 279 10.33 9.00 6.82
CA GLY A 279 10.47 10.19 5.98
C GLY A 279 11.93 10.58 5.76
N GLU A 280 12.74 10.59 6.83
CA GLU A 280 14.16 10.87 6.77
C GLU A 280 14.93 9.82 5.96
N ALA A 281 14.61 8.53 6.13
CA ALA A 281 15.23 7.46 5.37
C ALA A 281 14.95 7.58 3.87
N ILE A 282 13.71 7.88 3.48
CA ILE A 282 13.33 8.10 2.09
C ILE A 282 14.06 9.32 1.53
N ALA A 283 14.01 10.46 2.23
CA ALA A 283 14.62 11.70 1.78
C ALA A 283 16.14 11.59 1.60
N GLY A 284 16.81 10.83 2.48
CA GLY A 284 18.24 10.58 2.39
C GLY A 284 18.65 9.62 1.26
N TRP A 285 17.79 8.65 0.94
CA TRP A 285 18.07 7.63 -0.08
C TRP A 285 17.73 8.11 -1.52
N LEU A 286 16.68 8.91 -1.67
CA LEU A 286 16.08 9.29 -2.95
C LEU A 286 17.06 9.89 -3.97
N PRO A 287 17.98 10.84 -3.62
CA PRO A 287 18.89 11.44 -4.58
C PRO A 287 19.85 10.44 -5.24
N ALA A 288 20.30 9.42 -4.50
CA ALA A 288 21.20 8.40 -5.04
C ALA A 288 20.46 7.43 -5.97
N ALA A 289 19.21 7.10 -5.68
CA ALA A 289 18.38 6.24 -6.50
C ALA A 289 18.07 6.89 -7.86
N GLN A 290 17.62 8.14 -7.83
CA GLN A 290 17.28 8.91 -9.05
C GLN A 290 18.48 9.26 -9.93
N ALA A 291 19.69 9.34 -9.38
CA ALA A 291 20.92 9.56 -10.15
C ALA A 291 21.45 8.30 -10.85
N SER A 292 20.92 7.12 -10.50
CA SER A 292 21.38 5.81 -11.00
C SER A 292 20.52 5.29 -12.17
N SER A 293 19.43 5.97 -12.50
CA SER A 293 18.44 5.62 -13.55
C SER A 293 18.76 6.20 -14.92
#